data_29b912ca6d0d5fcf69a2364c83ae01b3
#
_entry.id   29b912ca6d0d5fcf69a2364c83ae01b3
#
_cell.length_a   1.000
_cell.length_b   1.000
_cell.length_c   1.000
_cell.angle_alpha   90.00
_cell.angle_beta   90.00
_cell.angle_gamma   90.00
#
_symmetry.space_group_name_H-M   'P 1'
#
loop_
_entity.id
_entity.type
_entity.pdbx_description
1 polymer ?
#
loop_
_entity_poly.entity_id
_entity_poly.type
_entity_poly.pdbx_seq_one_letter_code
_entity_poly.pdbx_strand_id
1 'polypeptide(L)' 'MSLIKSYILSIEEMGFDPYHLNKLSSEEWDNLLTKSLKSDKKLYETLILTRCKLKLQKGIN' A
#
# COMPACT_ATOMS: atom_id res chain seq x y z
N MET A 1 6.14 -0.85 19.58
CA MET A 1 6.23 -0.62 18.67
C MET A 1 5.75 -1.18 17.65
N SER A 2 5.02 -0.77 16.96
CA SER A 2 4.60 -1.53 16.02
C SER A 2 4.83 -0.97 14.69
N LEU A 3 5.45 -1.74 13.87
CA LEU A 3 5.64 -1.42 12.47
C LEU A 3 4.30 -1.23 11.78
N ILE A 4 3.29 -1.92 12.26
CA ILE A 4 1.96 -1.82 11.68
C ILE A 4 1.38 -0.43 11.84
N LYS A 5 1.56 0.19 12.99
CA LYS A 5 1.05 1.54 13.21
C LYS A 5 1.75 2.55 12.32
N SER A 6 3.06 2.41 12.18
CA SER A 6 3.84 3.29 11.33
C SER A 6 3.40 3.19 9.88
N TYR A 7 3.15 1.98 9.43
CA TYR A 7 2.71 1.68 8.08
C TYR A 7 1.35 2.37 7.80
N ILE A 8 0.40 2.20 8.73
CA ILE A 8 -0.93 2.78 8.58
C ILE A 8 -0.88 4.29 8.55
N LEU A 9 -0.14 4.88 9.49
CA LEU A 9 -0.02 6.33 9.57
C LEU A 9 0.63 6.91 8.31
N SER A 10 1.64 6.24 7.79
CA SER A 10 2.31 6.70 6.58
C SER A 10 1.37 6.74 5.39
N ILE A 11 0.54 5.71 5.24
CA ILE A 11 -0.42 5.65 4.14
C ILE A 11 -1.46 6.75 4.29
N GLU A 12 -1.95 6.98 5.51
CA GLU A 12 -2.93 8.03 5.76
C GLU A 12 -2.35 9.41 5.45
N GLU A 13 -1.10 9.63 5.82
CA GLU A 13 -0.45 10.92 5.57
C GLU A 13 -0.30 11.19 4.07
N MET A 14 -0.22 10.14 3.28
CA MET A 14 -0.13 10.29 1.83
C MET A 14 -1.49 10.50 1.17
N GLY A 15 -2.57 10.50 1.96
CA GLY A 15 -3.91 10.74 1.44
C GLY A 15 -4.64 9.49 0.99
N PHE A 16 -4.21 8.32 1.45
CA PHE A 16 -4.85 7.06 1.09
C PHE A 16 -5.44 6.39 2.33
N ASP A 17 -6.40 5.49 2.10
CA ASP A 17 -7.06 4.75 3.17
C ASP A 17 -6.39 3.40 3.32
N PRO A 18 -5.63 3.18 4.42
CA PRO A 18 -4.89 1.93 4.59
C PRO A 18 -5.78 0.71 4.79
N TYR A 19 -7.03 0.93 5.14
CA TYR A 19 -7.95 -0.18 5.37
C TYR A 19 -8.73 -0.60 4.14
N HIS A 20 -8.60 0.17 3.05
CA HIS A 20 -9.32 -0.12 1.81
C HIS A 20 -8.40 -0.10 0.60
N LEU A 21 -7.21 -0.63 0.77
CA LEU A 21 -6.24 -0.67 -0.33
C LEU A 21 -6.72 -1.53 -1.50
N ASN A 22 -7.58 -2.51 -1.21
CA ASN A 22 -8.13 -3.36 -2.26
C ASN A 22 -9.08 -2.61 -3.19
N LYS A 23 -9.48 -1.40 -2.82
CA LYS A 23 -10.37 -0.60 -3.66
C LYS A 23 -9.64 0.40 -4.54
N LEU A 24 -8.32 0.49 -4.40
CA LEU A 24 -7.54 1.41 -5.20
C LEU A 24 -7.45 0.93 -6.65
N SER A 25 -7.54 1.89 -7.58
CA SER A 25 -7.33 1.57 -8.99
C SER A 25 -5.84 1.41 -9.26
N SER A 26 -5.50 0.93 -10.46
CA SER A 26 -4.08 0.77 -10.83
C SER A 26 -3.35 2.11 -10.75
N GLU A 27 -3.99 3.17 -11.21
CA GLU A 27 -3.39 4.50 -11.17
C GLU A 27 -3.15 4.97 -9.75
N GLU A 28 -4.11 4.72 -8.87
CA GLU A 28 -3.97 5.08 -7.48
C GLU A 28 -2.86 4.30 -6.81
N TRP A 29 -2.74 3.00 -7.13
CA TRP A 29 -1.66 2.18 -6.62
C TRP A 29 -0.30 2.71 -7.09
N ASP A 30 -0.21 3.10 -8.37
CA ASP A 30 1.04 3.65 -8.90
C ASP A 30 1.43 4.92 -8.15
N ASN A 31 0.47 5.79 -7.87
CA ASN A 31 0.72 7.02 -7.12
C ASN A 31 1.18 6.71 -5.70
N LEU A 32 0.52 5.78 -5.06
CA LEU A 32 0.88 5.39 -3.69
C LEU A 32 2.29 4.80 -3.65
N LEU A 33 2.61 3.92 -4.58
CA LEU A 33 3.92 3.29 -4.63
C LEU A 33 5.02 4.31 -4.92
N THR A 34 4.76 5.26 -5.82
CA THR A 34 5.73 6.29 -6.14
C THR A 34 6.03 7.16 -4.93
N LYS A 35 4.99 7.55 -4.22
CA LYS A 35 5.16 8.35 -3.00
C LYS A 35 5.92 7.57 -1.93
N SER A 36 5.58 6.30 -1.79
CA SER A 36 6.24 5.45 -0.79
C SER A 36 7.72 5.28 -1.08
N LEU A 37 8.05 5.06 -2.33
CA LEU A 37 9.45 4.87 -2.73
C LEU A 37 10.29 6.10 -2.38
N LYS A 38 9.73 7.29 -2.54
CA LYS A 38 10.43 8.52 -2.23
C LYS A 38 10.54 8.75 -0.73
N SER A 39 9.58 8.24 0.03
CA SER A 39 9.53 8.49 1.47
C SER A 39 10.23 7.40 2.28
N ASP A 40 9.89 6.14 2.03
CA ASP A 40 10.38 5.02 2.83
C ASP A 40 10.39 3.75 1.98
N LYS A 41 11.59 3.28 1.67
CA LYS A 41 11.75 2.11 0.82
C LYS A 41 11.08 0.86 1.43
N LYS A 42 11.13 0.72 2.75
CA LYS A 42 10.50 -0.43 3.40
C LYS A 42 9.00 -0.40 3.22
N LEU A 43 8.42 0.78 3.32
CA LEU A 43 6.99 0.93 3.08
C LEU A 43 6.65 0.56 1.64
N TYR A 44 7.47 1.01 0.70
CA TYR A 44 7.30 0.67 -0.71
C TYR A 44 7.31 -0.84 -0.92
N GLU A 45 8.28 -1.54 -0.35
CA GLU A 45 8.38 -2.99 -0.48
C GLU A 45 7.17 -3.70 0.14
N THR A 46 6.73 -3.22 1.29
CA THR A 46 5.56 -3.78 1.95
C THR A 46 4.31 -3.61 1.10
N LEU A 47 4.15 -2.44 0.49
CA LEU A 47 3.00 -2.17 -0.36
C LEU A 47 3.01 -3.01 -1.63
N ILE A 48 4.18 -3.27 -2.19
CA ILE A 48 4.28 -4.16 -3.35
C ILE A 48 3.80 -5.56 -2.99
N LEU A 49 4.23 -6.07 -1.85
CA LEU A 49 3.78 -7.38 -1.39
C LEU A 49 2.28 -7.41 -1.15
N THR A 50 1.75 -6.35 -0.57
CA THR A 50 0.31 -6.24 -0.32
C THR A 50 -0.46 -6.26 -1.63
N ARG A 51 0.01 -5.51 -2.61
CA ARG A 51 -0.64 -5.47 -3.93
C ARG A 51 -0.64 -6.85 -4.58
N CYS A 52 0.47 -7.57 -4.47
CA CYS A 52 0.55 -8.91 -5.01
C CYS A 52 -0.45 -9.85 -4.34
N LYS A 53 -0.57 -9.77 -3.03
CA LYS A 53 -1.52 -10.60 -2.30
C LYS A 53 -2.95 -10.32 -2.71
N LEU A 54 -3.28 -9.04 -2.89
CA LEU A 54 -4.63 -8.67 -3.31
C LEU A 54 -4.95 -9.18 -4.70
N LYS A 55 -3.98 -9.15 -5.60
CA LYS A 55 -4.17 -9.67 -6.95
C LYS A 55 -4.38 -11.18 -6.94
N LEU A 56 -3.63 -11.89 -6.10
CA LEU A 56 -3.78 -13.32 -5.98
C LEU A 56 -5.15 -13.70 -5.44
N GLN A 57 -5.65 -12.94 -4.47
CA GLN A 57 -6.97 -13.21 -3.93
C GLN A 57 -8.05 -13.05 -4.99
N LYS A 58 -7.92 -12.04 -5.83
CA LYS A 58 -8.88 -11.85 -6.90
C LYS A 58 -8.76 -12.94 -7.96
N GLY A 59 -7.54 -13.41 -8.19
CA GLY A 59 -7.32 -14.43 -9.20
C GLY A 59 -7.87 -15.80 -8.81
N ILE A 60 -8.04 -16.04 -7.52
CA ILE A 60 -8.55 -17.32 -7.06
C ILE A 60 -10.05 -17.44 -7.31
N ASN A 61 -10.74 -16.35 -7.35
CA ASN A 61 -12.18 -16.37 -7.62
C ASN A 61 -12.46 -16.65 -9.12
#